data_7098109c10e9e541812ee85c503f21cb
#
_entry.id   7098109c10e9e541812ee85c503f21cb
#
_cell.length_a   1.000
_cell.length_b   1.000
_cell.length_c   1.000
_cell.angle_alpha   90.00
_cell.angle_beta   90.00
_cell.angle_gamma   90.00
#
_symmetry.space_group_name_H-M   'P 1'
#
loop_
_entity.id
_entity.type
_entity.pdbx_description
1 polymer ?
#
loop_
_entity_poly.entity_id
_entity_poly.type
_entity_poly.pdbx_seq_one_letter_code
_entity_poly.pdbx_strand_id
1 'polypeptide(L)'
;MKRMSIKMGAVAAAGLAIGFGLNAALGQSPAIAPGVDAQVIGAVDAGAEYPGMILRMRRVTFAPGASIPMHNHADRPEVTYVLSGTLTDIRKGSAPVQKKTGDVVTNGREVEHMPENKSGEPVVLIVADFIKK
;
A
#
# COMPACT_ATOMS: atom_id res chain seq x y z
N MET A 1 -14.37 13.41 -68.78
CA MET A 1 -13.69 13.70 -67.50
C MET A 1 -14.12 12.68 -66.45
N LYS A 2 -13.26 11.67 -66.17
CA LYS A 2 -13.52 10.63 -65.15
C LYS A 2 -13.01 11.12 -63.82
N ARG A 3 -13.88 11.24 -62.85
CA ARG A 3 -13.51 11.54 -61.44
C ARG A 3 -12.98 10.24 -60.79
N MET A 4 -11.75 10.27 -60.36
CA MET A 4 -11.09 9.21 -59.63
C MET A 4 -11.39 9.35 -58.16
N SER A 5 -12.18 8.43 -57.61
CA SER A 5 -12.47 8.37 -56.17
C SER A 5 -11.30 7.69 -55.43
N ILE A 6 -10.62 8.42 -54.61
CA ILE A 6 -9.61 7.88 -53.71
C ILE A 6 -10.31 7.33 -52.47
N LYS A 7 -10.30 6.02 -52.30
CA LYS A 7 -10.73 5.37 -51.06
C LYS A 7 -9.62 5.52 -50.01
N MET A 8 -9.84 6.35 -49.00
CA MET A 8 -9.01 6.38 -47.81
C MET A 8 -9.25 5.10 -47.01
N GLY A 9 -8.27 4.24 -46.97
CA GLY A 9 -8.24 3.09 -46.09
C GLY A 9 -7.98 3.55 -44.65
N ALA A 10 -8.88 3.19 -43.73
CA ALA A 10 -8.69 3.39 -42.31
C ALA A 10 -7.61 2.41 -41.82
N VAL A 11 -6.49 2.95 -41.37
CA VAL A 11 -5.47 2.18 -40.65
C VAL A 11 -5.97 2.03 -39.24
N ALA A 12 -6.41 0.85 -38.85
CA ALA A 12 -6.70 0.49 -37.47
C ALA A 12 -5.38 0.41 -36.71
N ALA A 13 -5.12 1.39 -35.85
CA ALA A 13 -4.05 1.31 -34.86
C ALA A 13 -4.47 0.31 -33.78
N ALA A 14 -3.92 -0.91 -33.88
CA ALA A 14 -3.99 -1.86 -32.75
C ALA A 14 -3.10 -1.34 -31.62
N GLY A 15 -3.69 -0.58 -30.72
CA GLY A 15 -3.05 -0.16 -29.48
C GLY A 15 -2.85 -1.38 -28.58
N LEU A 16 -1.60 -1.76 -28.35
CA LEU A 16 -1.20 -2.82 -27.46
C LEU A 16 -1.46 -2.39 -26.01
N ALA A 17 -2.61 -2.77 -25.46
CA ALA A 17 -2.92 -2.61 -24.04
C ALA A 17 -2.24 -3.73 -23.25
N ILE A 18 -0.93 -3.62 -23.03
CA ILE A 18 -0.18 -4.48 -22.11
C ILE A 18 0.11 -3.64 -20.87
N GLY A 19 -0.51 -3.95 -19.75
CA GLY A 19 -0.09 -3.37 -18.49
C GLY A 19 -1.11 -3.18 -17.38
N PHE A 20 -2.39 -3.47 -17.56
CA PHE A 20 -3.40 -3.20 -16.52
C PHE A 20 -3.88 -4.42 -15.72
N GLY A 21 -3.44 -5.63 -16.02
CA GLY A 21 -3.96 -6.85 -15.38
C GLY A 21 -3.35 -7.18 -14.02
N LEU A 22 -2.12 -6.77 -13.72
CA LEU A 22 -1.46 -7.13 -12.45
C LEU A 22 -1.83 -6.17 -11.29
N ASN A 23 -2.10 -4.91 -11.59
CA ASN A 23 -2.48 -3.94 -10.56
C ASN A 23 -3.89 -4.17 -10.00
N ALA A 24 -4.80 -4.76 -10.76
CA ALA A 24 -6.17 -5.03 -10.28
C ALA A 24 -6.23 -6.21 -9.29
N ALA A 25 -5.34 -7.18 -9.40
CA ALA A 25 -5.28 -8.33 -8.48
C ALA A 25 -4.53 -8.01 -7.17
N LEU A 26 -3.64 -7.02 -7.18
CA LEU A 26 -2.91 -6.54 -6.00
C LEU A 26 -3.54 -5.27 -5.41
N GLY A 27 -4.52 -4.70 -6.13
CA GLY A 27 -5.15 -3.45 -5.81
C GLY A 27 -6.13 -3.56 -4.67
N GLN A 28 -6.36 -2.62 -3.92
CA GLN A 28 -7.37 -2.39 -2.89
C GLN A 28 -7.46 -3.50 -1.85
N SER A 29 -6.55 -3.47 -0.90
CA SER A 29 -6.92 -3.98 0.41
C SER A 29 -8.23 -3.31 0.81
N PRO A 30 -9.25 -4.08 1.25
CA PRO A 30 -10.47 -3.47 1.78
C PRO A 30 -10.06 -2.41 2.80
N ALA A 31 -10.85 -1.34 2.93
CA ALA A 31 -10.58 -0.27 3.88
C ALA A 31 -10.19 -0.90 5.21
N ILE A 32 -8.94 -0.73 5.62
CA ILE A 32 -8.36 -1.42 6.78
C ILE A 32 -9.12 -1.00 8.03
N ALA A 33 -9.56 0.26 8.06
CA ALA A 33 -10.37 0.87 9.11
C ALA A 33 -10.98 2.18 8.59
N PRO A 34 -12.06 2.69 9.21
CA PRO A 34 -12.59 4.01 8.89
C PRO A 34 -11.50 5.09 8.98
N GLY A 35 -11.39 5.93 7.94
CA GLY A 35 -10.40 7.01 7.87
C GLY A 35 -8.97 6.55 7.57
N VAL A 36 -8.75 5.27 7.27
CA VAL A 36 -7.45 4.75 6.82
C VAL A 36 -7.54 4.29 5.38
N ASP A 37 -6.81 4.97 4.50
CA ASP A 37 -6.63 4.59 3.10
C ASP A 37 -5.29 3.90 2.88
N ALA A 38 -5.26 2.84 2.08
CA ALA A 38 -4.05 2.10 1.76
C ALA A 38 -3.98 1.78 0.27
N GLN A 39 -2.93 2.28 -0.38
CA GLN A 39 -2.68 2.09 -1.81
C GLN A 39 -1.41 1.27 -2.01
N VAL A 40 -1.47 0.23 -2.83
CA VAL A 40 -0.26 -0.47 -3.28
C VAL A 40 0.47 0.42 -4.29
N ILE A 41 1.71 0.78 -3.99
CA ILE A 41 2.57 1.61 -4.84
C ILE A 41 3.69 0.81 -5.52
N GLY A 42 3.89 -0.43 -5.10
CA GLY A 42 4.82 -1.36 -5.73
C GLY A 42 4.71 -2.74 -5.14
N ALA A 43 4.95 -3.76 -5.95
CA ALA A 43 5.02 -5.14 -5.49
C ALA A 43 5.91 -5.96 -6.43
N VAL A 44 6.58 -6.96 -5.88
CA VAL A 44 7.43 -7.90 -6.63
C VAL A 44 7.28 -9.30 -6.04
N ASP A 45 7.28 -10.30 -6.91
CA ASP A 45 7.41 -11.71 -6.49
C ASP A 45 8.76 -11.91 -5.80
N ALA A 46 8.76 -12.54 -4.63
CA ALA A 46 9.98 -12.75 -3.87
C ALA A 46 10.89 -13.85 -4.46
N GLY A 47 10.47 -14.49 -5.56
CA GLY A 47 11.27 -15.45 -6.30
C GLY A 47 11.23 -16.87 -5.76
N ALA A 48 12.02 -17.74 -6.38
CA ALA A 48 12.01 -19.17 -6.13
C ALA A 48 12.43 -19.55 -4.70
N GLU A 49 13.22 -18.71 -4.05
CA GLU A 49 13.66 -18.93 -2.65
C GLU A 49 12.54 -18.70 -1.64
N TYR A 50 11.51 -17.94 -2.02
CA TYR A 50 10.34 -17.62 -1.21
C TYR A 50 9.03 -17.89 -1.99
N PRO A 51 8.75 -19.14 -2.32
CA PRO A 51 7.63 -19.48 -3.20
C PRO A 51 6.29 -19.01 -2.61
N GLY A 52 5.48 -18.36 -3.45
CA GLY A 52 4.19 -17.84 -3.03
C GLY A 52 4.22 -16.58 -2.17
N MET A 53 5.39 -15.92 -2.07
CA MET A 53 5.54 -14.68 -1.30
C MET A 53 5.69 -13.47 -2.21
N ILE A 54 5.23 -12.33 -1.73
CA ILE A 54 5.34 -11.02 -2.38
C ILE A 54 5.97 -10.04 -1.39
N LEU A 55 6.99 -9.31 -1.83
CA LEU A 55 7.42 -8.08 -1.18
C LEU A 55 6.58 -6.93 -1.75
N ARG A 56 5.82 -6.26 -0.89
CA ARG A 56 4.88 -5.20 -1.28
C ARG A 56 5.22 -3.89 -0.58
N MET A 57 5.01 -2.79 -1.29
CA MET A 57 5.09 -1.45 -0.75
C MET A 57 3.74 -0.75 -0.87
N ARG A 58 3.30 -0.12 0.21
CA ARG A 58 2.04 0.64 0.28
C ARG A 58 2.26 2.05 0.79
N ARG A 59 1.47 2.97 0.28
CA ARG A 59 1.23 4.25 0.92
C ARG A 59 -0.03 4.12 1.77
N VAL A 60 0.07 4.42 3.06
CA VAL A 60 -1.05 4.35 4.00
C VAL A 60 -1.27 5.73 4.59
N THR A 61 -2.50 6.23 4.52
CA THR A 61 -2.87 7.56 5.01
C THR A 61 -3.91 7.41 6.12
N PHE A 62 -3.64 8.01 7.27
CA PHE A 62 -4.56 8.11 8.38
C PHE A 62 -5.14 9.51 8.43
N ALA A 63 -6.46 9.65 8.31
CA ALA A 63 -7.15 10.89 8.62
C ALA A 63 -6.99 11.25 10.12
N PRO A 64 -7.18 12.52 10.52
CA PRO A 64 -7.24 12.89 11.93
C PRO A 64 -8.21 12.01 12.72
N GLY A 65 -7.77 11.47 13.84
CA GLY A 65 -8.53 10.58 14.71
C GLY A 65 -8.68 9.14 14.23
N ALA A 66 -8.16 8.79 13.05
CA ALA A 66 -8.24 7.41 12.52
C ALA A 66 -7.26 6.48 13.24
N SER A 67 -7.66 5.22 13.41
CA SER A 67 -6.83 4.16 13.97
C SER A 67 -7.10 2.83 13.28
N ILE A 68 -6.11 1.94 13.28
CA ILE A 68 -6.32 0.52 12.98
C ILE A 68 -6.44 -0.21 14.32
N PRO A 69 -7.50 -0.99 14.56
CA PRO A 69 -7.64 -1.75 15.81
C PRO A 69 -6.41 -2.60 16.14
N MET A 70 -6.24 -2.95 17.41
CA MET A 70 -5.14 -3.82 17.87
C MET A 70 -5.07 -5.07 16.99
N HIS A 71 -3.91 -5.31 16.37
CA HIS A 71 -3.68 -6.42 15.47
C HIS A 71 -2.24 -6.91 15.57
N ASN A 72 -1.97 -8.11 15.05
CA ASN A 72 -0.64 -8.70 15.01
C ASN A 72 -0.08 -8.75 13.57
N HIS A 73 1.20 -9.05 13.49
CA HIS A 73 1.95 -9.17 12.24
C HIS A 73 2.46 -10.60 11.96
N ALA A 74 1.85 -11.63 12.58
CA ALA A 74 2.29 -13.02 12.49
C ALA A 74 2.49 -13.51 11.04
N ASP A 75 1.55 -13.16 10.14
CA ASP A 75 1.60 -13.54 8.74
C ASP A 75 2.15 -12.46 7.80
N ARG A 76 2.42 -11.27 8.34
CA ARG A 76 2.79 -10.09 7.57
C ARG A 76 3.75 -9.18 8.32
N PRO A 77 5.00 -9.59 8.49
CA PRO A 77 6.02 -8.70 9.05
C PRO A 77 6.21 -7.49 8.13
N GLU A 78 6.42 -6.32 8.73
CA GLU A 78 6.53 -5.07 7.98
C GLU A 78 7.54 -4.10 8.57
N VAL A 79 8.02 -3.21 7.72
CA VAL A 79 8.77 -2.01 8.09
C VAL A 79 7.98 -0.80 7.60
N THR A 80 7.75 0.14 8.48
CA THR A 80 6.97 1.36 8.21
C THR A 80 7.85 2.59 8.41
N TYR A 81 7.86 3.47 7.41
CA TYR A 81 8.49 4.79 7.46
C TYR A 81 7.42 5.86 7.57
N VAL A 82 7.55 6.78 8.51
CA VAL A 82 6.66 7.94 8.64
C VAL A 82 7.08 9.01 7.62
N LEU A 83 6.33 9.11 6.52
CA LEU A 83 6.60 10.06 5.46
C LEU A 83 6.19 11.49 5.86
N SER A 84 5.06 11.63 6.58
CA SER A 84 4.63 12.92 7.12
C SER A 84 3.69 12.76 8.31
N GLY A 85 3.71 13.73 9.21
CA GLY A 85 2.85 13.78 10.40
C GLY A 85 3.45 13.08 11.62
N THR A 86 2.57 12.78 12.59
CA THR A 86 2.93 12.10 13.85
C THR A 86 1.95 10.98 14.12
N LEU A 87 2.43 9.75 14.08
CA LEU A 87 1.68 8.54 14.42
C LEU A 87 1.90 8.21 15.89
N THR A 88 0.83 7.82 16.59
CA THR A 88 0.93 7.19 17.92
C THR A 88 0.91 5.68 17.74
N ASP A 89 2.01 5.01 18.08
CA ASP A 89 2.13 3.55 18.06
C ASP A 89 1.88 3.00 19.47
N ILE A 90 0.83 2.21 19.65
CA ILE A 90 0.43 1.62 20.91
C ILE A 90 0.67 0.12 20.86
N ARG A 91 1.75 -0.33 21.46
CA ARG A 91 2.09 -1.76 21.54
C ARG A 91 1.47 -2.40 22.75
N LYS A 92 1.00 -3.63 22.60
CA LYS A 92 0.45 -4.42 23.72
C LYS A 92 1.45 -4.49 24.87
N GLY A 93 1.00 -4.11 26.05
CA GLY A 93 1.83 -4.15 27.26
C GLY A 93 2.88 -3.04 27.37
N SER A 94 2.86 -2.04 26.50
CA SER A 94 3.81 -0.93 26.52
C SER A 94 3.10 0.43 26.53
N ALA A 95 3.79 1.47 26.99
CA ALA A 95 3.30 2.83 26.86
C ALA A 95 3.25 3.26 25.38
N PRO A 96 2.28 4.10 24.98
CA PRO A 96 2.23 4.68 23.65
C PRO A 96 3.50 5.45 23.29
N VAL A 97 3.97 5.30 22.05
CA VAL A 97 5.14 6.00 21.54
C VAL A 97 4.74 6.84 20.33
N GLN A 98 5.17 8.09 20.28
CA GLN A 98 4.99 8.93 19.11
C GLN A 98 6.10 8.69 18.10
N LYS A 99 5.72 8.50 16.83
CA LYS A 99 6.58 8.36 15.67
C LYS A 99 6.34 9.54 14.73
N LYS A 100 7.37 10.33 14.52
CA LYS A 100 7.32 11.57 13.72
C LYS A 100 7.86 11.32 12.31
N THR A 101 7.66 12.28 11.44
CA THR A 101 8.29 12.30 10.09
C THR A 101 9.77 11.94 10.17
N GLY A 102 10.19 10.94 9.40
CA GLY A 102 11.54 10.39 9.39
C GLY A 102 11.75 9.17 10.29
N ASP A 103 10.84 8.90 11.22
CA ASP A 103 10.95 7.74 12.09
C ASP A 103 10.58 6.44 11.37
N VAL A 104 11.11 5.33 11.88
CA VAL A 104 10.81 3.98 11.42
C VAL A 104 10.10 3.20 12.53
N VAL A 105 9.09 2.41 12.14
CA VAL A 105 8.42 1.41 12.97
C VAL A 105 8.70 0.04 12.37
N THR A 106 9.14 -0.90 13.18
CA THR A 106 9.37 -2.29 12.76
C THR A 106 8.38 -3.21 13.47
N ASN A 107 7.64 -3.97 12.69
CA ASN A 107 6.62 -4.89 13.18
C ASN A 107 6.98 -6.31 12.77
N GLY A 108 7.72 -7.00 13.65
CA GLY A 108 8.00 -8.43 13.53
C GLY A 108 6.75 -9.26 13.79
N ARG A 109 6.86 -10.57 13.59
CA ARG A 109 5.72 -11.51 13.70
C ARG A 109 5.08 -11.53 15.09
N GLU A 110 5.86 -11.20 16.11
CA GLU A 110 5.47 -11.19 17.53
C GLU A 110 4.81 -9.88 17.98
N VAL A 111 4.84 -8.85 17.13
CA VAL A 111 4.33 -7.53 17.49
C VAL A 111 2.80 -7.49 17.39
N GLU A 112 2.16 -7.10 18.48
CA GLU A 112 0.76 -6.68 18.53
C GLU A 112 0.70 -5.18 18.82
N HIS A 113 0.04 -4.43 17.95
CA HIS A 113 -0.06 -2.98 18.10
C HIS A 113 -1.35 -2.37 17.52
N MET A 114 -1.59 -1.13 17.90
CA MET A 114 -2.66 -0.27 17.40
C MET A 114 -2.02 1.07 16.99
N PRO A 115 -1.83 1.33 15.69
CA PRO A 115 -1.42 2.64 15.21
C PRO A 115 -2.61 3.59 15.17
N GLU A 116 -2.41 4.83 15.64
CA GLU A 116 -3.46 5.84 15.74
C GLU A 116 -2.92 7.23 15.34
N ASN A 117 -3.70 7.99 14.61
CA ASN A 117 -3.45 9.41 14.37
C ASN A 117 -4.21 10.26 15.39
N LYS A 118 -3.54 10.67 16.46
CA LYS A 118 -4.10 11.59 17.49
C LYS A 118 -3.92 13.06 17.14
N SER A 119 -3.32 13.37 16.01
CA SER A 119 -3.10 14.75 15.56
C SER A 119 -4.29 15.31 14.80
N GLY A 120 -4.30 16.62 14.58
CA GLY A 120 -5.30 17.30 13.73
C GLY A 120 -4.98 17.26 12.23
N GLU A 121 -3.84 16.68 11.82
CA GLU A 121 -3.39 16.62 10.43
C GLU A 121 -3.30 15.17 9.94
N PRO A 122 -3.41 14.91 8.64
CA PRO A 122 -3.20 13.56 8.11
C PRO A 122 -1.79 13.03 8.41
N VAL A 123 -1.68 11.74 8.69
CA VAL A 123 -0.41 11.02 8.79
C VAL A 123 -0.25 10.14 7.57
N VAL A 124 0.90 10.22 6.91
CA VAL A 124 1.22 9.41 5.73
C VAL A 124 2.41 8.50 6.03
N LEU A 125 2.23 7.23 5.76
CA LEU A 125 3.22 6.18 5.96
C LEU A 125 3.59 5.52 4.63
N ILE A 126 4.84 5.08 4.52
CA ILE A 126 5.27 4.10 3.52
C ILE A 126 5.52 2.79 4.27
N VAL A 127 4.82 1.75 3.86
CA VAL A 127 4.85 0.43 4.50
C VAL A 127 5.39 -0.60 3.52
N ALA A 128 6.49 -1.24 3.87
CA ALA A 128 7.00 -2.41 3.16
C ALA A 128 6.66 -3.67 3.95
N ASP A 129 5.89 -4.57 3.35
CA ASP A 129 5.47 -5.82 3.97
C ASP A 129 5.74 -7.03 3.09
N PHE A 130 5.86 -8.18 3.75
CA PHE A 130 6.11 -9.48 3.14
C PHE A 130 4.87 -10.35 3.35
N ILE A 131 4.15 -10.64 2.27
CA ILE A 131 2.84 -11.28 2.31
C ILE A 131 2.79 -12.54 1.44
N LYS A 132 1.84 -13.43 1.74
CA LYS A 132 1.49 -14.52 0.83
C LYS A 132 0.66 -14.00 -0.35
N LYS A 133 0.83 -14.64 -1.51
CA LYS A 133 -0.03 -14.47 -2.70
C LYS A 133 -1.45 -14.91 -2.42
#